data_fccdd49e395d3b8943024b82a889bb0c
#
_entry.id   fccdd49e395d3b8943024b82a889bb0c
#
_cell.length_a   1.000
_cell.length_b   1.000
_cell.length_c   1.000
_cell.angle_alpha   90.00
_cell.angle_beta   90.00
_cell.angle_gamma   90.00
#
_symmetry.space_group_name_H-M   'P 1'
#
loop_
_entity.id
_entity.type
_entity.pdbx_description
1 polymer ?
#
loop_
_entity_poly.entity_id
_entity_poly.type
_entity_poly.pdbx_seq_one_letter_code
_entity_poly.pdbx_strand_id
1 'polypeptide(L)'
;MLVGERLKEVRKSLKLNKTQKVSGTISRSFYSRVEKNENMINARDLMEIMYSHEVPMVKFCQGLGNTRPQIYAYHERILYAYLKKDVDALNDIYHKGNFADLRIKSFIILLISKLEGQTEEAKKIIQQDPSYNCLQGNNWNEENLWFTFFILDLYDFNQVRNLIDMFFNKYHAKNVDEYTMRLVSRILVKYLDLCFKQGKRNNEMNQAIKFLKLLPNKVEFGIYKILATYYEELLDNNFENAQLIADLLQDEDLDYENVSDK
;
A
#
# COMPACT_ATOMS: atom_id res chain seq x y z
N MET A 1 -4.49 -23.84 -8.61
CA MET A 1 -3.75 -24.50 -9.74
C MET A 1 -2.33 -24.76 -9.30
N LEU A 2 -1.74 -25.94 -9.62
CA LEU A 2 -0.36 -26.25 -9.27
C LEU A 2 0.62 -25.60 -10.26
N VAL A 3 1.88 -25.43 -9.83
CA VAL A 3 2.92 -24.76 -10.64
C VAL A 3 3.12 -25.45 -11.99
N GLY A 4 3.16 -26.79 -12.02
CA GLY A 4 3.32 -27.54 -13.27
C GLY A 4 2.16 -27.38 -14.24
N GLU A 5 0.92 -27.36 -13.75
CA GLU A 5 -0.27 -27.09 -14.54
C GLU A 5 -0.21 -25.68 -15.17
N ARG A 6 0.19 -24.70 -14.38
CA ARG A 6 0.34 -23.31 -14.84
C ARG A 6 1.43 -23.17 -15.89
N LEU A 7 2.58 -23.84 -15.70
CA LEU A 7 3.64 -23.91 -16.70
C LEU A 7 3.14 -24.49 -18.04
N LYS A 8 2.38 -25.58 -17.95
CA LYS A 8 1.77 -26.23 -19.13
C LYS A 8 0.77 -25.30 -19.85
N GLU A 9 -0.04 -24.58 -19.10
CA GLU A 9 -0.99 -23.60 -19.64
C GLU A 9 -0.27 -22.45 -20.36
N VAL A 10 0.73 -21.83 -19.70
CA VAL A 10 1.55 -20.76 -20.29
C VAL A 10 2.27 -21.24 -21.56
N ARG A 11 2.87 -22.44 -21.53
CA ARG A 11 3.51 -23.00 -22.72
C ARG A 11 2.52 -23.16 -23.89
N LYS A 12 1.31 -23.67 -23.60
CA LYS A 12 0.29 -23.85 -24.64
C LYS A 12 -0.21 -22.49 -25.19
N SER A 13 -0.40 -21.49 -24.35
CA SER A 13 -0.80 -20.15 -24.79
C SER A 13 0.23 -19.50 -25.72
N LEU A 14 1.51 -19.78 -25.49
CA LEU A 14 2.61 -19.34 -26.33
C LEU A 14 2.84 -20.25 -27.57
N LYS A 15 2.05 -21.31 -27.75
CA LYS A 15 2.17 -22.30 -28.83
C LYS A 15 3.55 -22.97 -28.91
N LEU A 16 4.25 -23.10 -27.77
CA LEU A 16 5.58 -23.69 -27.69
C LEU A 16 5.53 -25.18 -27.40
N ASN A 17 6.48 -25.93 -27.97
CA ASN A 17 6.75 -27.30 -27.50
C ASN A 17 7.60 -27.28 -26.23
N LYS A 18 7.77 -28.46 -25.57
CA LYS A 18 8.51 -28.52 -24.28
C LYS A 18 9.98 -28.16 -24.41
N THR A 19 10.61 -28.45 -25.53
CA THR A 19 12.01 -28.12 -25.77
C THR A 19 12.20 -26.63 -25.95
N GLN A 20 11.34 -25.99 -26.73
CA GLN A 20 11.34 -24.54 -26.92
C GLN A 20 11.12 -23.77 -25.62
N LYS A 21 10.20 -24.28 -24.74
CA LYS A 21 9.88 -23.59 -23.49
C LYS A 21 11.05 -23.55 -22.51
N VAL A 22 11.91 -24.56 -22.46
CA VAL A 22 13.02 -24.62 -21.51
C VAL A 22 14.22 -23.77 -21.91
N SER A 23 14.35 -23.40 -23.19
CA SER A 23 15.43 -22.52 -23.71
C SER A 23 16.84 -22.85 -23.20
N GLY A 24 17.09 -24.13 -22.90
CA GLY A 24 18.38 -24.58 -22.37
C GLY A 24 18.58 -24.47 -20.85
N THR A 25 17.67 -23.84 -20.13
CA THR A 25 17.76 -23.65 -18.67
C THR A 25 17.75 -25.00 -17.93
N ILE A 26 16.83 -25.89 -18.32
CA ILE A 26 16.69 -27.23 -17.74
C ILE A 26 16.48 -28.28 -18.83
N SER A 27 16.64 -29.58 -18.48
CA SER A 27 16.39 -30.63 -19.44
C SER A 27 14.91 -30.79 -19.79
N ARG A 28 14.60 -31.15 -21.04
CA ARG A 28 13.23 -31.44 -21.49
C ARG A 28 12.54 -32.53 -20.64
N SER A 29 13.27 -33.53 -20.20
CA SER A 29 12.75 -34.63 -19.38
C SER A 29 12.35 -34.12 -17.99
N PHE A 30 13.20 -33.29 -17.37
CA PHE A 30 12.89 -32.66 -16.10
C PHE A 30 11.68 -31.74 -16.20
N TYR A 31 11.65 -30.85 -17.21
CA TYR A 31 10.50 -29.99 -17.45
C TYR A 31 9.18 -30.76 -17.64
N SER A 32 9.24 -31.89 -18.37
CA SER A 32 8.07 -32.74 -18.57
C SER A 32 7.51 -33.30 -17.27
N ARG A 33 8.40 -33.65 -16.31
CA ARG A 33 7.99 -34.11 -14.95
C ARG A 33 7.44 -32.97 -14.12
N VAL A 34 8.01 -31.76 -14.24
CA VAL A 34 7.49 -30.56 -13.58
C VAL A 34 6.07 -30.24 -14.08
N GLU A 35 5.81 -30.29 -15.40
CA GLU A 35 4.45 -30.06 -15.93
C GLU A 35 3.41 -31.07 -15.43
N LYS A 36 3.85 -32.26 -15.02
CA LYS A 36 2.98 -33.30 -14.44
C LYS A 36 2.89 -33.20 -12.92
N ASN A 37 3.58 -32.25 -12.30
CA ASN A 37 3.75 -32.10 -10.85
C ASN A 37 4.44 -33.32 -10.18
N GLU A 38 5.22 -34.08 -10.94
CA GLU A 38 6.06 -35.16 -10.43
C GLU A 38 7.37 -34.63 -9.82
N ASN A 39 7.80 -33.45 -10.23
CA ASN A 39 9.00 -32.77 -9.73
C ASN A 39 8.70 -31.30 -9.42
N MET A 40 9.40 -30.76 -8.41
CA MET A 40 9.39 -29.32 -8.14
C MET A 40 10.45 -28.62 -9.00
N ILE A 41 10.14 -27.41 -9.46
CA ILE A 41 11.09 -26.51 -10.10
C ILE A 41 11.58 -25.50 -9.07
N ASN A 42 12.88 -25.18 -9.06
CA ASN A 42 13.36 -24.12 -8.20
C ASN A 42 12.99 -22.72 -8.75
N ALA A 43 13.00 -21.72 -7.88
CA ALA A 43 12.56 -20.37 -8.24
C ALA A 43 13.41 -19.72 -9.33
N ARG A 44 14.73 -20.00 -9.32
CA ARG A 44 15.66 -19.45 -10.32
C ARG A 44 15.35 -19.97 -11.72
N ASP A 45 15.24 -21.28 -11.88
CA ASP A 45 14.95 -21.91 -13.17
C ASP A 45 13.57 -21.47 -13.69
N LEU A 46 12.59 -21.35 -12.79
CA LEU A 46 11.26 -20.83 -13.13
C LEU A 46 11.36 -19.39 -13.68
N MET A 47 12.06 -18.50 -12.98
CA MET A 47 12.25 -17.12 -13.43
C MET A 47 12.98 -17.04 -14.77
N GLU A 48 14.06 -17.79 -14.97
CA GLU A 48 14.80 -17.83 -16.22
C GLU A 48 13.91 -18.28 -17.39
N ILE A 49 13.09 -19.33 -17.19
CA ILE A 49 12.15 -19.80 -18.19
C ILE A 49 11.07 -18.74 -18.50
N MET A 50 10.56 -18.04 -17.50
CA MET A 50 9.56 -16.98 -17.73
C MET A 50 10.16 -15.81 -18.48
N TYR A 51 11.33 -15.32 -18.06
CA TYR A 51 12.00 -14.18 -18.69
C TYR A 51 12.45 -14.47 -20.12
N SER A 52 12.97 -15.68 -20.39
CA SER A 52 13.37 -16.06 -21.75
C SER A 52 12.22 -16.06 -22.76
N HIS A 53 10.97 -16.05 -22.28
CA HIS A 53 9.75 -16.00 -23.10
C HIS A 53 8.93 -14.73 -22.86
N GLU A 54 9.51 -13.70 -22.23
CA GLU A 54 8.87 -12.42 -21.96
C GLU A 54 7.54 -12.55 -21.17
N VAL A 55 7.43 -13.58 -20.32
CA VAL A 55 6.27 -13.80 -19.46
C VAL A 55 6.50 -13.11 -18.13
N PRO A 56 5.74 -12.05 -17.79
CA PRO A 56 5.86 -11.39 -16.49
C PRO A 56 5.55 -12.37 -15.35
N MET A 57 6.44 -12.45 -14.35
CA MET A 57 6.24 -13.32 -13.17
C MET A 57 4.93 -13.05 -12.45
N VAL A 58 4.52 -11.78 -12.34
CA VAL A 58 3.23 -11.40 -11.75
C VAL A 58 2.07 -12.09 -12.48
N LYS A 59 2.07 -12.07 -13.81
CA LYS A 59 1.04 -12.72 -14.63
C LYS A 59 1.06 -14.25 -14.47
N PHE A 60 2.24 -14.84 -14.35
CA PHE A 60 2.38 -16.26 -14.05
C PHE A 60 1.77 -16.60 -12.68
N CYS A 61 2.14 -15.85 -11.63
CA CYS A 61 1.68 -16.05 -10.27
C CYS A 61 0.16 -15.84 -10.12
N GLN A 62 -0.41 -14.85 -10.79
CA GLN A 62 -1.87 -14.61 -10.80
C GLN A 62 -2.66 -15.87 -11.25
N GLY A 63 -2.13 -16.63 -12.19
CA GLY A 63 -2.76 -17.87 -12.64
C GLY A 63 -2.66 -19.05 -11.66
N LEU A 64 -1.81 -18.97 -10.63
CA LEU A 64 -1.76 -19.98 -9.57
C LEU A 64 -2.88 -19.84 -8.53
N GLY A 65 -3.62 -18.75 -8.58
CA GLY A 65 -4.65 -18.38 -7.63
C GLY A 65 -4.28 -17.11 -6.87
N ASN A 66 -4.98 -16.83 -5.78
CA ASN A 66 -4.71 -15.65 -4.97
C ASN A 66 -3.39 -15.83 -4.22
N THR A 67 -2.28 -15.45 -4.85
CA THR A 67 -0.91 -15.58 -4.32
C THR A 67 -0.49 -14.40 -3.47
N ARG A 68 -1.39 -13.42 -3.26
CA ARG A 68 -1.11 -12.33 -2.33
C ARG A 68 -0.99 -12.91 -0.92
N PRO A 69 0.05 -12.56 -0.16
CA PRO A 69 0.11 -12.93 1.24
C PRO A 69 -1.20 -12.55 1.93
N GLN A 70 -1.72 -13.43 2.77
CA GLN A 70 -3.00 -13.24 3.46
C GLN A 70 -3.04 -11.90 4.23
N ILE A 71 -1.88 -11.43 4.67
CA ILE A 71 -1.71 -10.16 5.35
C ILE A 71 -2.22 -8.97 4.52
N TYR A 72 -1.94 -8.92 3.21
CA TYR A 72 -2.42 -7.81 2.36
C TYR A 72 -3.95 -7.81 2.21
N ALA A 73 -4.58 -8.98 2.19
CA ALA A 73 -6.03 -9.07 2.18
C ALA A 73 -6.63 -8.55 3.50
N TYR A 74 -5.96 -8.78 4.64
CA TYR A 74 -6.37 -8.19 5.92
C TYR A 74 -6.14 -6.67 5.94
N HIS A 75 -5.01 -6.19 5.43
CA HIS A 75 -4.75 -4.75 5.34
C HIS A 75 -5.82 -4.01 4.53
N GLU A 76 -6.22 -4.53 3.38
CA GLU A 76 -7.30 -3.94 2.58
C GLU A 76 -8.65 -3.94 3.31
N ARG A 77 -9.00 -5.06 3.97
CA ARG A 77 -10.25 -5.15 4.74
C ARG A 77 -10.28 -4.23 5.95
N ILE A 78 -9.16 -4.14 6.69
CA ILE A 78 -9.03 -3.23 7.85
C ILE A 78 -9.12 -1.78 7.37
N LEU A 79 -8.40 -1.42 6.29
CA LEU A 79 -8.46 -0.08 5.71
C LEU A 79 -9.90 0.28 5.33
N TYR A 80 -10.59 -0.59 4.60
CA TYR A 80 -11.96 -0.35 4.17
C TYR A 80 -12.91 -0.17 5.36
N ALA A 81 -12.86 -1.06 6.35
CA ALA A 81 -13.68 -0.96 7.55
C ALA A 81 -13.40 0.36 8.33
N TYR A 82 -12.12 0.74 8.45
CA TYR A 82 -11.74 1.98 9.12
C TYR A 82 -12.25 3.22 8.38
N LEU A 83 -12.09 3.30 7.04
CA LEU A 83 -12.57 4.42 6.23
C LEU A 83 -14.10 4.56 6.29
N LYS A 84 -14.83 3.43 6.31
CA LYS A 84 -16.29 3.42 6.49
C LYS A 84 -16.73 3.65 7.94
N LYS A 85 -15.81 3.84 8.89
CA LYS A 85 -16.06 3.95 10.33
C LYS A 85 -16.87 2.76 10.89
N ASP A 86 -16.69 1.58 10.28
CA ASP A 86 -17.42 0.35 10.59
C ASP A 86 -16.70 -0.43 11.69
N VAL A 87 -17.05 -0.10 12.94
CA VAL A 87 -16.51 -0.73 14.17
C VAL A 87 -16.88 -2.22 14.23
N ASP A 88 -18.08 -2.59 13.76
CA ASP A 88 -18.51 -3.98 13.77
C ASP A 88 -17.69 -4.84 12.81
N ALA A 89 -17.41 -4.32 11.62
CA ALA A 89 -16.51 -5.00 10.68
C ALA A 89 -15.09 -5.15 11.24
N LEU A 90 -14.55 -4.14 11.94
CA LEU A 90 -13.25 -4.24 12.61
C LEU A 90 -13.26 -5.32 13.71
N ASN A 91 -14.30 -5.38 14.53
CA ASN A 91 -14.49 -6.41 15.55
C ASN A 91 -14.59 -7.82 14.92
N ASP A 92 -15.32 -7.95 13.82
CA ASP A 92 -15.40 -9.21 13.08
C ASP A 92 -14.03 -9.67 12.56
N ILE A 93 -13.23 -8.74 12.02
CA ILE A 93 -11.86 -9.04 11.58
C ILE A 93 -10.99 -9.45 12.79
N TYR A 94 -11.10 -8.76 13.92
CA TYR A 94 -10.38 -9.08 15.15
C TYR A 94 -10.65 -10.49 15.66
N HIS A 95 -11.92 -10.89 15.70
CA HIS A 95 -12.34 -12.18 16.25
C HIS A 95 -12.15 -13.35 15.27
N LYS A 96 -12.44 -13.14 14.00
CA LYS A 96 -12.41 -14.19 12.96
C LYS A 96 -11.07 -14.28 12.22
N GLY A 97 -10.22 -13.26 12.34
CA GLY A 97 -8.93 -13.22 11.66
C GLY A 97 -7.93 -14.22 12.24
N ASN A 98 -7.31 -15.03 11.38
CA ASN A 98 -6.20 -15.89 11.74
C ASN A 98 -4.88 -15.19 11.42
N PHE A 99 -4.41 -14.36 12.35
CA PHE A 99 -3.20 -13.57 12.19
C PHE A 99 -1.98 -14.34 12.70
N ALA A 100 -0.96 -14.47 11.86
CA ALA A 100 0.35 -14.95 12.27
C ALA A 100 1.07 -13.93 13.20
N ASP A 101 0.79 -12.64 12.98
CA ASP A 101 1.32 -11.53 13.77
C ASP A 101 0.24 -10.96 14.70
N LEU A 102 0.47 -11.07 16.00
CA LEU A 102 -0.44 -10.56 17.03
C LEU A 102 -0.52 -9.03 17.06
N ARG A 103 0.46 -8.32 16.49
CA ARG A 103 0.46 -6.85 16.39
C ARG A 103 -0.76 -6.34 15.62
N ILE A 104 -1.25 -7.09 14.62
CA ILE A 104 -2.45 -6.74 13.87
C ILE A 104 -3.66 -6.68 14.78
N LYS A 105 -3.81 -7.59 15.76
CA LYS A 105 -4.90 -7.54 16.72
C LYS A 105 -4.85 -6.30 17.60
N SER A 106 -3.67 -6.00 18.17
CA SER A 106 -3.47 -4.77 18.95
C SER A 106 -3.76 -3.52 18.12
N PHE A 107 -3.39 -3.57 16.84
CA PHE A 107 -3.65 -2.48 15.91
C PHE A 107 -5.15 -2.29 15.61
N ILE A 108 -5.91 -3.36 15.44
CA ILE A 108 -7.37 -3.27 15.26
C ILE A 108 -8.02 -2.64 16.50
N ILE A 109 -7.60 -3.01 17.73
CA ILE A 109 -8.06 -2.40 18.95
C ILE A 109 -7.77 -0.88 18.97
N LEU A 110 -6.55 -0.50 18.55
CA LEU A 110 -6.17 0.91 18.42
C LEU A 110 -7.11 1.66 17.46
N LEU A 111 -7.42 1.07 16.30
CA LEU A 111 -8.32 1.70 15.33
C LEU A 111 -9.75 1.84 15.87
N ILE A 112 -10.27 0.82 16.56
CA ILE A 112 -11.56 0.87 17.22
C ILE A 112 -11.59 2.00 18.25
N SER A 113 -10.58 2.06 19.16
CA SER A 113 -10.45 3.12 20.16
C SER A 113 -10.43 4.51 19.51
N LYS A 114 -9.77 4.67 18.37
CA LYS A 114 -9.80 5.94 17.61
C LYS A 114 -11.21 6.30 17.12
N LEU A 115 -11.91 5.34 16.50
CA LEU A 115 -13.24 5.57 15.95
C LEU A 115 -14.27 5.89 17.04
N GLU A 116 -14.10 5.32 18.24
CA GLU A 116 -14.91 5.58 19.43
C GLU A 116 -14.52 6.86 20.17
N GLY A 117 -13.53 7.61 19.66
CA GLY A 117 -13.06 8.86 20.29
C GLY A 117 -12.17 8.66 21.52
N GLN A 118 -11.72 7.44 21.79
CA GLN A 118 -10.86 7.09 22.94
C GLN A 118 -9.39 7.35 22.61
N THR A 119 -9.05 8.59 22.25
CA THR A 119 -7.72 8.96 21.74
C THR A 119 -6.59 8.64 22.72
N GLU A 120 -6.81 8.83 24.03
CA GLU A 120 -5.80 8.55 25.03
C GLU A 120 -5.52 7.05 25.20
N GLU A 121 -6.53 6.20 25.00
CA GLU A 121 -6.33 4.75 24.98
C GLU A 121 -5.54 4.30 23.75
N ALA A 122 -5.87 4.85 22.58
CA ALA A 122 -5.10 4.61 21.36
C ALA A 122 -3.64 5.03 21.50
N LYS A 123 -3.34 6.18 22.13
CA LYS A 123 -1.97 6.62 22.42
C LYS A 123 -1.23 5.68 23.37
N LYS A 124 -1.91 5.14 24.40
CA LYS A 124 -1.30 4.16 25.31
C LYS A 124 -0.88 2.89 24.56
N ILE A 125 -1.69 2.39 23.64
CA ILE A 125 -1.35 1.21 22.83
C ILE A 125 -0.06 1.47 22.04
N ILE A 126 0.08 2.65 21.43
CA ILE A 126 1.31 3.03 20.70
C ILE A 126 2.52 3.09 21.62
N GLN A 127 2.36 3.63 22.84
CA GLN A 127 3.46 3.77 23.80
C GLN A 127 3.91 2.43 24.37
N GLN A 128 3.02 1.47 24.52
CA GLN A 128 3.31 0.15 25.08
C GLN A 128 4.03 -0.78 24.10
N ASP A 129 3.86 -0.58 22.79
CA ASP A 129 4.51 -1.40 21.77
C ASP A 129 5.49 -0.57 20.94
N PRO A 130 6.82 -0.75 21.17
CA PRO A 130 7.85 -0.04 20.43
C PRO A 130 7.79 -0.24 18.91
N SER A 131 7.12 -1.30 18.43
CA SER A 131 6.98 -1.58 16.99
C SER A 131 6.13 -0.53 16.27
N TYR A 132 5.26 0.18 17.00
CA TYR A 132 4.50 1.33 16.46
C TYR A 132 5.29 2.64 16.54
N ASN A 133 6.47 2.64 17.16
CA ASN A 133 7.27 3.85 17.27
C ASN A 133 8.04 4.12 15.96
N CYS A 134 7.31 4.56 14.94
CA CYS A 134 7.86 4.89 13.63
C CYS A 134 8.92 6.01 13.69
N LEU A 135 8.97 6.77 14.81
CA LEU A 135 9.90 7.88 15.00
C LEU A 135 11.30 7.43 15.43
N GLN A 136 11.44 6.22 16.00
CA GLN A 136 12.72 5.77 16.58
C GLN A 136 13.53 4.82 15.69
N GLY A 137 12.96 4.34 14.57
CA GLY A 137 13.59 3.32 13.74
C GLY A 137 13.80 3.73 12.29
N ASN A 138 15.00 3.48 11.75
CA ASN A 138 15.26 3.57 10.30
C ASN A 138 14.57 2.45 9.48
N ASN A 139 13.69 1.67 10.09
CA ASN A 139 13.05 0.53 9.45
C ASN A 139 11.68 0.90 8.87
N TRP A 140 11.70 1.62 7.76
CA TRP A 140 10.53 1.98 6.97
C TRP A 140 10.22 0.87 5.97
N ASN A 141 9.72 -0.26 6.44
CA ASN A 141 9.15 -1.29 5.59
C ASN A 141 7.67 -0.96 5.27
N GLU A 142 7.10 -1.71 4.34
CA GLU A 142 5.72 -1.51 3.90
C GLU A 142 4.71 -1.58 5.05
N GLU A 143 4.93 -2.48 6.00
CA GLU A 143 4.07 -2.65 7.17
C GLU A 143 4.11 -1.42 8.09
N ASN A 144 5.30 -0.90 8.39
CA ASN A 144 5.45 0.31 9.19
C ASN A 144 4.86 1.54 8.50
N LEU A 145 4.99 1.67 7.18
CA LEU A 145 4.31 2.70 6.41
C LEU A 145 2.79 2.58 6.51
N TRP A 146 2.29 1.35 6.39
CA TRP A 146 0.86 1.09 6.50
C TRP A 146 0.32 1.50 7.89
N PHE A 147 1.00 1.11 8.98
CA PHE A 147 0.64 1.55 10.33
C PHE A 147 0.72 3.08 10.49
N THR A 148 1.78 3.70 9.97
CA THR A 148 1.99 5.15 10.07
C THR A 148 0.82 5.94 9.52
N PHE A 149 0.25 5.53 8.40
CA PHE A 149 -0.93 6.17 7.81
C PHE A 149 -2.08 6.31 8.83
N PHE A 150 -2.37 5.29 9.61
CA PHE A 150 -3.48 5.31 10.56
C PHE A 150 -3.20 6.09 11.85
N ILE A 151 -1.94 6.12 12.30
CA ILE A 151 -1.57 6.69 13.60
C ILE A 151 -0.97 8.10 13.52
N LEU A 152 -0.82 8.65 12.31
CA LEU A 152 -0.17 9.94 12.10
C LEU A 152 -0.79 11.07 12.92
N ASP A 153 -2.10 11.09 13.05
CA ASP A 153 -2.89 12.08 13.80
C ASP A 153 -2.88 11.88 15.34
N LEU A 154 -2.29 10.79 15.83
CA LEU A 154 -2.11 10.55 17.26
C LEU A 154 -0.80 11.15 17.80
N TYR A 155 0.10 11.55 16.91
CA TYR A 155 1.34 12.24 17.27
C TYR A 155 1.13 13.76 17.35
N ASP A 156 1.98 14.42 18.13
CA ASP A 156 2.02 15.88 18.09
C ASP A 156 2.57 16.40 16.74
N PHE A 157 2.26 17.65 16.43
CA PHE A 157 2.62 18.22 15.13
C PHE A 157 4.12 18.22 14.84
N ASN A 158 4.97 18.44 15.86
CA ASN A 158 6.42 18.44 15.67
C ASN A 158 6.94 17.04 15.38
N GLN A 159 6.36 16.03 16.02
CA GLN A 159 6.67 14.62 15.76
C GLN A 159 6.29 14.24 14.33
N VAL A 160 5.08 14.62 13.88
CA VAL A 160 4.63 14.39 12.51
C VAL A 160 5.56 15.07 11.51
N ARG A 161 5.92 16.32 11.74
CA ARG A 161 6.84 17.08 10.89
C ARG A 161 8.20 16.38 10.75
N ASN A 162 8.80 15.98 11.86
CA ASN A 162 10.09 15.26 11.86
C ASN A 162 9.99 13.94 11.06
N LEU A 163 8.87 13.24 11.19
CA LEU A 163 8.61 12.00 10.45
C LEU A 163 8.54 12.25 8.94
N ILE A 164 7.88 13.32 8.51
CA ILE A 164 7.80 13.72 7.11
C ILE A 164 9.17 14.12 6.55
N ASP A 165 9.98 14.84 7.31
CA ASP A 165 11.37 15.15 6.92
C ASP A 165 12.21 13.88 6.73
N MET A 166 12.04 12.87 7.60
CA MET A 166 12.69 11.57 7.43
C MET A 166 12.23 10.86 6.15
N PHE A 167 10.96 10.97 5.77
CA PHE A 167 10.45 10.43 4.50
C PHE A 167 11.13 11.07 3.30
N PHE A 168 11.22 12.38 3.25
CA PHE A 168 11.85 13.06 2.12
C PHE A 168 13.33 12.70 1.99
N ASN A 169 14.03 12.50 3.12
CA ASN A 169 15.41 12.08 3.10
C ASN A 169 15.60 10.65 2.57
N LYS A 170 14.64 9.76 2.81
CA LYS A 170 14.74 8.34 2.43
C LYS A 170 14.15 8.05 1.05
N TYR A 171 12.98 8.59 0.75
CA TYR A 171 12.23 8.28 -0.46
C TYR A 171 12.46 9.33 -1.55
N HIS A 172 13.66 9.30 -2.16
CA HIS A 172 13.86 9.99 -3.42
C HIS A 172 13.19 9.17 -4.53
N ALA A 173 12.28 9.80 -5.27
CA ALA A 173 11.30 9.20 -6.20
C ALA A 173 11.80 8.17 -7.25
N LYS A 174 13.08 7.82 -7.29
CA LYS A 174 13.65 7.05 -8.40
C LYS A 174 13.83 5.54 -8.18
N ASN A 175 13.75 5.04 -6.93
CA ASN A 175 14.08 3.64 -6.62
C ASN A 175 13.09 2.97 -5.64
N VAL A 176 11.85 3.39 -5.63
CA VAL A 176 10.82 2.85 -4.74
C VAL A 176 9.82 2.06 -5.58
N ASP A 177 9.45 0.86 -5.14
CA ASP A 177 8.40 0.10 -5.79
C ASP A 177 7.04 0.81 -5.68
N GLU A 178 6.11 0.43 -6.55
CA GLU A 178 4.84 1.12 -6.71
C GLU A 178 3.94 1.04 -5.48
N TYR A 179 3.98 -0.08 -4.76
CA TYR A 179 3.18 -0.25 -3.54
C TYR A 179 3.67 0.66 -2.41
N THR A 180 4.96 0.67 -2.15
CA THR A 180 5.61 1.58 -1.19
C THR A 180 5.33 3.04 -1.55
N MET A 181 5.42 3.39 -2.85
CA MET A 181 5.14 4.75 -3.31
C MET A 181 3.68 5.17 -3.03
N ARG A 182 2.71 4.26 -3.17
CA ARG A 182 1.30 4.52 -2.81
C ARG A 182 1.13 4.74 -1.30
N LEU A 183 1.79 3.94 -0.47
CA LEU A 183 1.74 4.11 1.00
C LEU A 183 2.29 5.48 1.41
N VAL A 184 3.45 5.85 0.88
CA VAL A 184 4.06 7.17 1.12
C VAL A 184 3.12 8.29 0.67
N SER A 185 2.51 8.16 -0.52
CA SER A 185 1.57 9.15 -1.05
C SER A 185 0.35 9.35 -0.14
N ARG A 186 -0.21 8.27 0.40
CA ARG A 186 -1.31 8.33 1.38
C ARG A 186 -0.90 9.08 2.65
N ILE A 187 0.29 8.80 3.18
CA ILE A 187 0.81 9.47 4.37
C ILE A 187 0.99 10.97 4.10
N LEU A 188 1.53 11.34 2.93
CA LEU A 188 1.72 12.75 2.56
C LEU A 188 0.40 13.49 2.39
N VAL A 189 -0.62 12.87 1.77
CA VAL A 189 -1.97 13.46 1.69
C VAL A 189 -2.55 13.68 3.08
N LYS A 190 -2.48 12.68 3.96
CA LYS A 190 -2.94 12.81 5.34
C LYS A 190 -2.17 13.88 6.12
N TYR A 191 -0.88 14.02 5.88
CA TYR A 191 -0.08 15.11 6.45
C TYR A 191 -0.58 16.49 6.01
N LEU A 192 -0.86 16.65 4.71
CA LEU A 192 -1.41 17.90 4.18
C LEU A 192 -2.75 18.24 4.83
N ASP A 193 -3.66 17.25 4.96
CA ASP A 193 -4.94 17.41 5.63
C ASP A 193 -4.77 17.86 7.10
N LEU A 194 -3.86 17.21 7.84
CA LEU A 194 -3.56 17.60 9.22
C LEU A 194 -3.03 19.04 9.33
N CYS A 195 -2.16 19.46 8.40
CA CYS A 195 -1.65 20.81 8.35
C CYS A 195 -2.78 21.84 8.16
N PHE A 196 -3.67 21.59 7.20
CA PHE A 196 -4.82 22.49 6.94
C PHE A 196 -5.78 22.52 8.12
N LYS A 197 -6.17 21.39 8.69
CA LYS A 197 -7.06 21.32 9.87
C LYS A 197 -6.50 22.08 11.07
N GLN A 198 -5.17 22.14 11.21
CA GLN A 198 -4.51 22.86 12.30
C GLN A 198 -4.09 24.29 11.94
N GLY A 199 -4.41 24.78 10.75
CA GLY A 199 -4.00 26.11 10.27
C GLY A 199 -2.49 26.28 10.18
N LYS A 200 -1.74 25.20 9.98
CA LYS A 200 -0.27 25.21 9.88
C LYS A 200 0.15 25.38 8.43
N ARG A 201 1.14 26.26 8.20
CA ARG A 201 1.80 26.40 6.91
C ARG A 201 3.31 26.26 7.11
N ASN A 202 3.95 25.39 6.36
CA ASN A 202 5.38 25.09 6.47
C ASN A 202 5.99 24.66 5.13
N ASN A 203 7.30 24.56 5.09
CA ASN A 203 8.03 24.19 3.87
C ASN A 203 7.78 22.72 3.48
N GLU A 204 7.57 21.84 4.44
CA GLU A 204 7.33 20.41 4.24
C GLU A 204 6.02 20.16 3.48
N MET A 205 5.02 21.05 3.61
CA MET A 205 3.80 21.00 2.78
C MET A 205 4.12 21.19 1.30
N ASN A 206 4.94 22.21 0.98
CA ASN A 206 5.35 22.46 -0.42
C ASN A 206 6.16 21.28 -0.98
N GLN A 207 6.99 20.66 -0.15
CA GLN A 207 7.75 19.46 -0.54
C GLN A 207 6.82 18.27 -0.75
N ALA A 208 5.79 18.08 0.09
CA ALA A 208 4.79 17.03 -0.06
C ALA A 208 4.00 17.19 -1.36
N ILE A 209 3.49 18.39 -1.63
CA ILE A 209 2.78 18.70 -2.88
C ILE A 209 3.67 18.44 -4.09
N LYS A 210 4.91 18.90 -4.06
CA LYS A 210 5.88 18.67 -5.13
C LYS A 210 6.15 17.19 -5.34
N PHE A 211 6.32 16.42 -4.28
CA PHE A 211 6.51 14.97 -4.35
C PHE A 211 5.32 14.29 -5.05
N LEU A 212 4.09 14.60 -4.61
CA LEU A 212 2.88 14.01 -5.15
C LEU A 212 2.68 14.39 -6.64
N LYS A 213 3.02 15.61 -7.06
CA LYS A 213 2.97 16.03 -8.46
C LYS A 213 3.99 15.32 -9.35
N LEU A 214 5.15 14.95 -8.78
CA LEU A 214 6.22 14.24 -9.50
C LEU A 214 6.04 12.73 -9.57
N LEU A 215 4.96 12.16 -9.00
CA LEU A 215 4.63 10.74 -9.12
C LEU A 215 4.55 10.30 -10.59
N PRO A 216 4.82 9.03 -10.90
CA PRO A 216 4.73 8.50 -12.26
C PRO A 216 3.35 8.76 -12.89
N ASN A 217 3.32 8.92 -14.23
CA ASN A 217 2.06 9.09 -14.98
C ASN A 217 1.37 7.73 -15.18
N LYS A 218 0.86 7.17 -14.09
CA LYS A 218 0.07 5.93 -14.04
C LYS A 218 -1.28 6.23 -13.40
N VAL A 219 -2.29 5.44 -13.78
CA VAL A 219 -3.67 5.61 -13.27
C VAL A 219 -3.70 5.55 -11.74
N GLU A 220 -2.93 4.63 -11.15
CA GLU A 220 -2.84 4.40 -9.70
C GLU A 220 -2.36 5.61 -8.90
N PHE A 221 -1.68 6.55 -9.55
CA PHE A 221 -1.19 7.78 -8.94
C PHE A 221 -2.00 9.02 -9.30
N GLY A 222 -2.98 8.89 -10.22
CA GLY A 222 -3.77 10.03 -10.70
C GLY A 222 -4.41 10.80 -9.57
N ILE A 223 -5.06 10.10 -8.65
CA ILE A 223 -5.75 10.70 -7.51
C ILE A 223 -4.82 11.52 -6.61
N TYR A 224 -3.61 11.02 -6.33
CA TYR A 224 -2.66 11.75 -5.49
C TYR A 224 -2.17 13.05 -6.13
N LYS A 225 -2.08 13.08 -7.48
CA LYS A 225 -1.76 14.30 -8.23
C LYS A 225 -2.90 15.31 -8.19
N ILE A 226 -4.15 14.84 -8.28
CA ILE A 226 -5.34 15.67 -8.15
C ILE A 226 -5.41 16.27 -6.74
N LEU A 227 -5.21 15.44 -5.70
CA LEU A 227 -5.15 15.91 -4.32
C LEU A 227 -3.99 16.90 -4.08
N ALA A 228 -2.84 16.68 -4.71
CA ALA A 228 -1.73 17.65 -4.63
C ALA A 228 -2.12 19.00 -5.23
N THR A 229 -2.86 19.02 -6.33
CA THR A 229 -3.39 20.24 -6.93
C THR A 229 -4.42 20.90 -6.00
N TYR A 230 -5.34 20.13 -5.43
CA TYR A 230 -6.31 20.62 -4.45
C TYR A 230 -5.63 21.35 -3.28
N TYR A 231 -4.61 20.73 -2.66
CA TYR A 231 -3.91 21.37 -1.54
C TYR A 231 -3.06 22.56 -1.97
N GLU A 232 -2.54 22.58 -3.18
CA GLU A 232 -1.85 23.76 -3.73
C GLU A 232 -2.81 24.95 -3.90
N GLU A 233 -3.99 24.73 -4.50
CA GLU A 233 -5.02 25.76 -4.64
C GLU A 233 -5.46 26.33 -3.28
N LEU A 234 -5.58 25.45 -2.25
CA LEU A 234 -5.84 25.89 -0.89
C LEU A 234 -4.70 26.74 -0.31
N LEU A 235 -3.43 26.39 -0.56
CA LEU A 235 -2.28 27.19 -0.11
C LEU A 235 -2.22 28.56 -0.76
N ASP A 236 -2.61 28.64 -2.04
CA ASP A 236 -2.65 29.87 -2.83
C ASP A 236 -3.92 30.69 -2.56
N ASN A 237 -4.80 30.22 -1.66
CA ASN A 237 -6.11 30.80 -1.32
C ASN A 237 -7.09 30.84 -2.51
N ASN A 238 -6.93 29.96 -3.48
CA ASN A 238 -7.83 29.81 -4.65
C ASN A 238 -8.99 28.87 -4.29
N PHE A 239 -9.83 29.28 -3.36
CA PHE A 239 -10.89 28.42 -2.78
C PHE A 239 -11.90 27.94 -3.81
N GLU A 240 -12.19 28.73 -4.86
CA GLU A 240 -13.11 28.33 -5.92
C GLU A 240 -12.58 27.12 -6.68
N ASN A 241 -11.31 27.13 -7.08
CA ASN A 241 -10.68 25.99 -7.77
C ASN A 241 -10.58 24.77 -6.85
N ALA A 242 -10.20 24.98 -5.60
CA ALA A 242 -10.16 23.90 -4.61
C ALA A 242 -11.53 23.24 -4.45
N GLN A 243 -12.61 24.04 -4.38
CA GLN A 243 -13.98 23.50 -4.26
C GLN A 243 -14.37 22.70 -5.51
N LEU A 244 -14.07 23.18 -6.72
CA LEU A 244 -14.34 22.42 -7.94
C LEU A 244 -13.65 21.04 -7.95
N ILE A 245 -12.39 20.99 -7.46
CA ILE A 245 -11.68 19.72 -7.34
C ILE A 245 -12.33 18.81 -6.29
N ALA A 246 -12.74 19.38 -5.15
CA ALA A 246 -13.42 18.64 -4.09
C ALA A 246 -14.76 18.06 -4.59
N ASP A 247 -15.55 18.83 -5.31
CA ASP A 247 -16.83 18.38 -5.87
C ASP A 247 -16.62 17.22 -6.88
N LEU A 248 -15.61 17.32 -7.74
CA LEU A 248 -15.25 16.22 -8.65
C LEU A 248 -14.84 14.94 -7.91
N LEU A 249 -14.20 15.06 -6.76
CA LEU A 249 -13.77 13.91 -5.95
C LEU A 249 -14.94 13.28 -5.16
N GLN A 250 -15.97 14.04 -4.83
CA GLN A 250 -17.18 13.54 -4.14
C GLN A 250 -18.13 12.79 -5.08
N ASP A 251 -18.26 13.23 -6.33
CA ASP A 251 -19.16 12.61 -7.32
C ASP A 251 -18.73 11.19 -7.73
N GLU A 252 -17.47 10.83 -7.51
CA GLU A 252 -16.91 9.55 -7.98
C GLU A 252 -16.95 8.42 -6.95
N ASP A 253 -17.63 8.54 -5.78
CA ASP A 253 -17.55 7.53 -4.68
C ASP A 253 -16.09 7.11 -4.37
N LEU A 254 -15.15 7.98 -4.69
CA LEU A 254 -13.76 7.78 -4.35
C LEU A 254 -13.64 7.93 -2.85
N ASP A 255 -13.60 6.81 -2.14
CA ASP A 255 -13.43 6.67 -0.68
C ASP A 255 -12.08 7.28 -0.21
N TYR A 256 -11.89 8.58 -0.49
CA TYR A 256 -10.82 9.35 0.10
C TYR A 256 -11.38 10.09 1.29
N GLU A 257 -10.79 9.80 2.45
CA GLU A 257 -11.12 10.39 3.74
C GLU A 257 -11.59 11.85 3.58
N ASN A 258 -12.88 12.05 3.82
CA ASN A 258 -13.54 13.33 4.11
C ASN A 258 -12.72 14.59 3.75
N VAL A 259 -12.72 14.95 2.46
CA VAL A 259 -12.24 16.25 2.00
C VAL A 259 -13.21 17.37 2.45
N SER A 260 -14.31 16.98 3.09
CA SER A 260 -15.32 17.94 3.55
C SER A 260 -16.08 17.48 4.78
N ASP A 261 -15.47 17.52 5.95
CA ASP A 261 -16.21 17.86 7.16
C ASP A 261 -15.86 19.31 7.53
N LYS A 262 -16.60 20.24 6.93
CA LYS A 262 -16.79 21.58 7.45
C LYS A 262 -18.07 21.63 8.28
#